data_1ee5a0583b19c99bb82b453671d3df6f
#
_entry.id   1ee5a0583b19c99bb82b453671d3df6f
#
_cell.length_a   1.000
_cell.length_b   1.000
_cell.length_c   1.000
_cell.angle_alpha   90.00
_cell.angle_beta   90.00
_cell.angle_gamma   90.00
#
_symmetry.space_group_name_H-M   'P 1'
#
loop_
_entity.id
_entity.type
_entity.pdbx_description
1 polymer ?
#
loop_
_entity_poly.entity_id
_entity_poly.type
_entity_poly.pdbx_seq_one_letter_code
_entity_poly.pdbx_strand_id
1 'polypeptide(L)'
;MSPDEISTRCATIEECYEFMLAYAGQGLTGDEGSHASGEVREFLRRAAQALLGLAEVYAAAVKSRNLQPAEPYLAYLAVLEKDAGASLAAIQLVLAQNPISSQLIDNLNASIHLRALLTDLFLVDEIMKPQRTQASGAITA
;
A
#
# COMPACT_ATOMS: atom_id res chain seq x y z
N MET A 1 -10.75 13.49 8.41
CA MET A 1 -9.71 12.52 8.04
C MET A 1 -8.39 12.96 8.58
N SER A 2 -7.83 12.21 9.42
CA SER A 2 -6.57 12.60 10.05
C SER A 2 -5.39 12.14 9.21
N PRO A 3 -4.27 12.84 9.30
CA PRO A 3 -3.05 12.37 8.65
C PRO A 3 -2.62 11.00 9.12
N ASP A 4 -3.02 10.62 10.35
CA ASP A 4 -2.65 9.32 10.91
C ASP A 4 -3.22 8.17 10.11
N GLU A 5 -4.39 8.35 9.52
CA GLU A 5 -4.99 7.27 8.74
C GLU A 5 -4.16 6.97 7.50
N ILE A 6 -3.67 8.00 6.81
CA ILE A 6 -2.80 7.81 5.66
C ILE A 6 -1.53 7.09 6.09
N SER A 7 -0.89 7.58 7.15
CA SER A 7 0.36 6.98 7.63
C SER A 7 0.17 5.54 8.06
N THR A 8 -0.94 5.25 8.74
CA THR A 8 -1.22 3.89 9.20
C THR A 8 -1.41 2.94 8.02
N ARG A 9 -2.17 3.37 7.02
CA ARG A 9 -2.41 2.52 5.85
C ARG A 9 -1.13 2.28 5.07
N CYS A 10 -0.33 3.33 4.87
CA CYS A 10 0.93 3.19 4.16
C CYS A 10 1.90 2.29 4.92
N ALA A 11 1.97 2.44 6.24
CA ALA A 11 2.84 1.59 7.05
C ALA A 11 2.42 0.13 6.93
N THR A 12 1.12 -0.14 6.95
CA THR A 12 0.62 -1.51 6.82
C THR A 12 1.01 -2.11 5.47
N ILE A 13 0.89 -1.34 4.40
CA ILE A 13 1.25 -1.81 3.06
C ILE A 13 2.75 -2.08 2.98
N GLU A 14 3.56 -1.17 3.53
CA GLU A 14 5.02 -1.33 3.51
C GLU A 14 5.48 -2.51 4.35
N GLU A 15 4.86 -2.72 5.50
CA GLU A 15 5.17 -3.87 6.35
C GLU A 15 4.85 -5.18 5.64
N CYS A 16 3.73 -5.21 4.94
CA CYS A 16 3.38 -6.38 4.16
C CYS A 16 4.40 -6.64 3.06
N TYR A 17 4.82 -5.57 2.37
CA TYR A 17 5.81 -5.72 1.32
C TYR A 17 7.12 -6.28 1.87
N GLU A 18 7.58 -5.77 3.00
CA GLU A 18 8.81 -6.26 3.63
C GLU A 18 8.67 -7.72 4.05
N PHE A 19 7.52 -8.08 4.62
CA PHE A 19 7.28 -9.47 5.00
C PHE A 19 7.30 -10.37 3.76
N MET A 20 6.71 -9.91 2.66
CA MET A 20 6.67 -10.71 1.43
C MET A 20 8.06 -10.92 0.85
N LEU A 21 8.94 -9.91 0.96
CA LEU A 21 10.32 -10.08 0.50
C LEU A 21 11.02 -11.19 1.29
N ALA A 22 10.83 -11.20 2.60
CA ALA A 22 11.42 -12.23 3.44
C ALA A 22 10.82 -13.61 3.15
N TYR A 23 9.51 -13.67 2.99
CA TYR A 23 8.83 -14.93 2.72
C TYR A 23 9.25 -15.51 1.37
N ALA A 24 9.38 -14.65 0.36
CA ALA A 24 9.82 -15.08 -0.96
C ALA A 24 11.21 -15.72 -0.91
N GLY A 25 12.06 -15.22 -0.03
CA GLY A 25 13.42 -15.74 0.09
C GLY A 25 13.54 -17.05 0.84
N GLN A 26 12.47 -17.50 1.50
CA GLN A 26 12.55 -18.72 2.32
C GLN A 26 12.43 -20.01 1.53
N GLY A 27 11.98 -19.95 0.27
CA GLY A 27 11.91 -21.14 -0.56
C GLY A 27 10.87 -22.16 -0.13
N LEU A 28 9.80 -21.72 0.52
CA LEU A 28 8.76 -22.60 1.01
C LEU A 28 7.85 -23.08 -0.12
N THR A 29 7.48 -24.35 -0.11
CA THR A 29 6.57 -24.89 -1.12
C THR A 29 5.13 -24.52 -0.80
N GLY A 30 4.84 -24.11 0.43
CA GLY A 30 3.52 -23.70 0.84
C GLY A 30 3.55 -23.12 2.22
N ASP A 31 2.44 -22.54 2.63
CA ASP A 31 2.34 -21.92 3.95
C ASP A 31 1.88 -22.89 5.04
N GLU A 32 1.51 -24.11 4.66
CA GLU A 32 1.00 -25.08 5.62
C GLU A 32 2.14 -25.67 6.44
N GLY A 33 1.90 -25.77 7.74
CA GLY A 33 2.87 -26.40 8.63
C GLY A 33 4.10 -25.56 8.92
N SER A 34 4.16 -24.34 8.44
CA SER A 34 5.30 -23.47 8.67
C SER A 34 4.94 -22.45 9.73
N HIS A 35 5.95 -21.95 10.44
CA HIS A 35 5.74 -20.91 11.42
C HIS A 35 5.18 -19.64 10.76
N ALA A 36 5.53 -19.40 9.51
CA ALA A 36 5.08 -18.22 8.79
C ALA A 36 3.71 -18.39 8.16
N SER A 37 3.11 -19.58 8.25
CA SER A 37 1.89 -19.87 7.50
C SER A 37 0.74 -18.94 7.85
N GLY A 38 0.52 -18.71 9.14
CA GLY A 38 -0.55 -17.80 9.55
C GLY A 38 -0.19 -16.37 9.26
N GLU A 39 1.09 -16.05 9.29
CA GLU A 39 1.57 -14.69 9.13
C GLU A 39 1.43 -14.17 7.71
N VAL A 40 1.73 -15.01 6.71
CA VAL A 40 1.65 -14.53 5.33
C VAL A 40 0.22 -14.15 4.99
N ARG A 41 -0.74 -14.97 5.42
CA ARG A 41 -2.14 -14.67 5.15
C ARG A 41 -2.60 -13.44 5.92
N GLU A 42 -2.14 -13.30 7.14
CA GLU A 42 -2.52 -12.16 7.97
C GLU A 42 -1.97 -10.86 7.38
N PHE A 43 -0.72 -10.84 6.94
CA PHE A 43 -0.15 -9.65 6.32
C PHE A 43 -0.90 -9.30 5.04
N LEU A 44 -1.24 -10.30 4.22
CA LEU A 44 -1.98 -10.05 2.99
C LEU A 44 -3.37 -9.51 3.28
N ARG A 45 -4.04 -10.02 4.30
CA ARG A 45 -5.36 -9.52 4.67
C ARG A 45 -5.30 -8.08 5.15
N ARG A 46 -4.29 -7.76 5.95
CA ARG A 46 -4.13 -6.39 6.43
C ARG A 46 -3.83 -5.42 5.29
N ALA A 47 -3.00 -5.85 4.34
CA ALA A 47 -2.72 -5.03 3.17
C ALA A 47 -3.98 -4.82 2.34
N ALA A 48 -4.79 -5.87 2.18
CA ALA A 48 -6.04 -5.74 1.44
C ALA A 48 -6.95 -4.71 2.09
N GLN A 49 -7.05 -4.73 3.42
CA GLN A 49 -7.87 -3.76 4.13
C GLN A 49 -7.32 -2.34 3.96
N ALA A 50 -5.99 -2.20 3.99
CA ALA A 50 -5.38 -0.88 3.85
C ALA A 50 -5.56 -0.31 2.46
N LEU A 51 -5.77 -1.15 1.45
CA LEU A 51 -5.98 -0.70 0.08
C LEU A 51 -7.41 -0.24 -0.20
N LEU A 52 -8.36 -0.72 0.59
CA LEU A 52 -9.76 -0.35 0.38
C LEU A 52 -9.96 1.12 0.67
N GLY A 53 -10.41 1.86 -0.32
CA GLY A 53 -10.68 3.29 -0.16
C GLY A 53 -9.44 4.15 0.02
N LEU A 54 -8.26 3.65 -0.31
CA LEU A 54 -7.02 4.38 -0.08
C LEU A 54 -7.00 5.71 -0.82
N ALA A 55 -7.39 5.73 -2.09
CA ALA A 55 -7.38 6.96 -2.86
C ALA A 55 -8.36 7.98 -2.29
N GLU A 56 -9.48 7.52 -1.74
CA GLU A 56 -10.46 8.41 -1.12
C GLU A 56 -9.89 9.10 0.12
N VAL A 57 -9.08 8.37 0.89
CA VAL A 57 -8.44 8.95 2.07
C VAL A 57 -7.51 10.09 1.65
N TYR A 58 -6.73 9.87 0.60
CA TYR A 58 -5.86 10.92 0.08
C TYR A 58 -6.66 12.08 -0.49
N ALA A 59 -7.74 11.79 -1.21
CA ALA A 59 -8.57 12.86 -1.79
C ALA A 59 -9.17 13.74 -0.69
N ALA A 60 -9.59 13.13 0.41
CA ALA A 60 -10.09 13.87 1.54
C ALA A 60 -9.01 14.78 2.14
N ALA A 61 -7.77 14.30 2.17
CA ALA A 61 -6.67 15.11 2.67
C ALA A 61 -6.36 16.29 1.75
N VAL A 62 -6.41 16.08 0.43
CA VAL A 62 -6.22 17.17 -0.53
C VAL A 62 -7.24 18.25 -0.28
N LYS A 63 -8.50 17.85 -0.07
CA LYS A 63 -9.56 18.80 0.16
C LYS A 63 -9.42 19.50 1.51
N SER A 64 -9.19 18.75 2.57
CA SER A 64 -9.14 19.32 3.91
C SER A 64 -7.96 20.24 4.10
N ARG A 65 -6.85 19.99 3.41
CA ARG A 65 -5.67 20.85 3.48
C ARG A 65 -5.68 21.93 2.42
N ASN A 66 -6.71 21.93 1.58
CA ASN A 66 -6.88 22.93 0.52
C ASN A 66 -5.65 23.03 -0.37
N LEU A 67 -5.16 21.88 -0.82
CA LEU A 67 -3.98 21.86 -1.69
C LEU A 67 -4.35 22.40 -3.07
N GLN A 68 -3.54 23.32 -3.56
CA GLN A 68 -3.80 24.01 -4.82
C GLN A 68 -2.58 23.94 -5.71
N PRO A 69 -2.76 23.79 -7.02
CA PRO A 69 -4.03 23.54 -7.69
C PRO A 69 -4.50 22.10 -7.42
N ALA A 70 -5.76 21.92 -7.18
CA ALA A 70 -6.29 20.62 -6.78
C ALA A 70 -6.31 19.61 -7.92
N GLU A 71 -6.49 20.06 -9.15
CA GLU A 71 -6.71 19.15 -10.28
C GLU A 71 -5.59 18.14 -10.50
N PRO A 72 -4.28 18.54 -10.50
CA PRO A 72 -3.24 17.51 -10.69
C PRO A 72 -3.21 16.47 -9.58
N TYR A 73 -3.51 16.88 -8.33
CA TYR A 73 -3.59 15.92 -7.23
C TYR A 73 -4.69 14.89 -7.49
N LEU A 74 -5.87 15.40 -7.82
CA LEU A 74 -7.01 14.50 -8.01
C LEU A 74 -6.83 13.61 -9.24
N ALA A 75 -6.20 14.12 -10.28
CA ALA A 75 -5.91 13.32 -11.47
C ALA A 75 -4.99 12.17 -11.14
N TYR A 76 -3.95 12.42 -10.34
CA TYR A 76 -3.05 11.34 -9.99
C TYR A 76 -3.68 10.38 -9.00
N LEU A 77 -4.57 10.85 -8.14
CA LEU A 77 -5.27 9.95 -7.24
C LEU A 77 -6.20 8.99 -7.98
N ALA A 78 -6.66 9.36 -9.17
CA ALA A 78 -7.38 8.42 -10.02
C ALA A 78 -6.46 7.29 -10.49
N VAL A 79 -5.20 7.61 -10.77
CA VAL A 79 -4.22 6.58 -11.10
C VAL A 79 -3.97 5.68 -9.89
N LEU A 80 -3.82 6.26 -8.72
CA LEU A 80 -3.64 5.49 -7.49
C LEU A 80 -4.82 4.55 -7.25
N GLU A 81 -6.03 5.03 -7.46
CA GLU A 81 -7.22 4.20 -7.27
C GLU A 81 -7.19 2.97 -8.17
N LYS A 82 -6.80 3.17 -9.41
CA LYS A 82 -6.71 2.06 -10.37
C LYS A 82 -5.64 1.07 -9.95
N ASP A 83 -4.46 1.57 -9.55
CA ASP A 83 -3.38 0.69 -9.16
C ASP A 83 -3.67 -0.03 -7.84
N ALA A 84 -4.33 0.64 -6.91
CA ALA A 84 -4.73 0.02 -5.66
C ALA A 84 -5.76 -1.08 -5.90
N GLY A 85 -6.70 -0.84 -6.82
CA GLY A 85 -7.70 -1.85 -7.16
C GLY A 85 -7.08 -3.07 -7.80
N ALA A 86 -6.12 -2.86 -8.71
CA ALA A 86 -5.43 -3.97 -9.36
C ALA A 86 -4.60 -4.76 -8.33
N SER A 87 -3.93 -4.07 -7.42
CA SER A 87 -3.15 -4.72 -6.38
C SER A 87 -4.02 -5.50 -5.43
N LEU A 88 -5.16 -4.93 -5.06
CA LEU A 88 -6.13 -5.62 -4.20
C LEU A 88 -6.60 -6.90 -4.84
N ALA A 89 -6.94 -6.86 -6.13
CA ALA A 89 -7.38 -8.05 -6.84
C ALA A 89 -6.28 -9.11 -6.87
N ALA A 90 -5.03 -8.69 -7.08
CA ALA A 90 -3.91 -9.64 -7.09
C ALA A 90 -3.71 -10.28 -5.72
N ILE A 91 -3.79 -9.48 -4.65
CA ILE A 91 -3.66 -9.99 -3.30
C ILE A 91 -4.78 -10.97 -2.98
N GLN A 92 -6.00 -10.63 -3.37
CA GLN A 92 -7.14 -11.51 -3.12
C GLN A 92 -7.02 -12.82 -3.89
N LEU A 93 -6.48 -12.76 -5.10
CA LEU A 93 -6.25 -13.97 -5.88
C LEU A 93 -5.24 -14.89 -5.18
N VAL A 94 -4.17 -14.31 -4.65
CA VAL A 94 -3.17 -15.09 -3.92
C VAL A 94 -3.78 -15.66 -2.64
N LEU A 95 -4.56 -14.87 -1.91
CA LEU A 95 -5.21 -15.34 -0.69
C LEU A 95 -6.16 -16.52 -0.94
N ALA A 96 -6.70 -16.60 -2.15
CA ALA A 96 -7.60 -17.71 -2.51
C ALA A 96 -6.85 -19.02 -2.76
N GLN A 97 -5.54 -18.97 -2.83
CA GLN A 97 -4.76 -20.18 -3.11
C GLN A 97 -4.46 -20.96 -1.85
N ASN A 98 -4.31 -22.26 -2.01
CA ASN A 98 -3.93 -23.15 -0.93
C ASN A 98 -3.10 -24.26 -1.54
N PRO A 99 -1.80 -24.27 -1.30
CA PRO A 99 -1.05 -23.42 -0.37
C PRO A 99 -0.50 -22.15 -1.03
N ILE A 100 0.07 -21.27 -0.23
CA ILE A 100 0.75 -20.09 -0.71
C ILE A 100 2.25 -20.31 -0.60
N SER A 101 2.91 -20.48 -1.76
CA SER A 101 4.34 -20.77 -1.78
C SER A 101 5.15 -19.48 -1.80
N SER A 102 6.45 -19.60 -1.47
CA SER A 102 7.37 -18.50 -1.61
C SER A 102 7.46 -18.01 -3.06
N GLN A 103 7.40 -18.94 -4.02
CA GLN A 103 7.43 -18.56 -5.43
C GLN A 103 6.20 -17.73 -5.80
N LEU A 104 5.02 -18.09 -5.28
CA LEU A 104 3.81 -17.33 -5.55
C LEU A 104 3.94 -15.92 -5.00
N ILE A 105 4.47 -15.79 -3.79
CA ILE A 105 4.68 -14.47 -3.18
C ILE A 105 5.74 -13.67 -3.96
N ASP A 106 6.78 -14.35 -4.44
CA ASP A 106 7.79 -13.68 -5.25
C ASP A 106 7.15 -13.11 -6.52
N ASN A 107 6.27 -13.89 -7.15
CA ASN A 107 5.56 -13.42 -8.34
C ASN A 107 4.66 -12.24 -8.02
N LEU A 108 3.98 -12.26 -6.88
CA LEU A 108 3.15 -11.15 -6.47
C LEU A 108 3.97 -9.88 -6.27
N ASN A 109 5.12 -9.99 -5.57
CA ASN A 109 5.99 -8.86 -5.35
C ASN A 109 6.54 -8.28 -6.65
N ALA A 110 6.84 -9.15 -7.61
CA ALA A 110 7.38 -8.71 -8.90
C ALA A 110 6.30 -8.19 -9.83
N SER A 111 5.03 -8.33 -9.45
CA SER A 111 3.94 -7.95 -10.35
C SER A 111 3.97 -6.45 -10.62
N ILE A 112 3.59 -6.09 -11.82
CA ILE A 112 3.53 -4.68 -12.21
C ILE A 112 2.51 -3.94 -11.36
N HIS A 113 1.48 -4.62 -10.89
CA HIS A 113 0.41 -3.99 -10.11
C HIS A 113 0.93 -3.50 -8.77
N LEU A 114 1.63 -4.37 -8.04
CA LEU A 114 2.16 -4.01 -6.74
C LEU A 114 3.26 -2.96 -6.87
N ARG A 115 4.09 -3.10 -7.89
CA ARG A 115 5.16 -2.13 -8.11
C ARG A 115 4.60 -0.77 -8.48
N ALA A 116 3.54 -0.72 -9.28
CA ALA A 116 2.90 0.54 -9.61
C ALA A 116 2.30 1.19 -8.37
N LEU A 117 1.65 0.39 -7.53
CA LEU A 117 1.08 0.90 -6.28
C LEU A 117 2.15 1.53 -5.41
N LEU A 118 3.26 0.84 -5.19
CA LEU A 118 4.33 1.37 -4.35
C LEU A 118 4.93 2.62 -4.94
N THR A 119 5.09 2.68 -6.26
CA THR A 119 5.57 3.87 -6.94
C THR A 119 4.63 5.05 -6.69
N ASP A 120 3.32 4.80 -6.80
CA ASP A 120 2.33 5.85 -6.56
C ASP A 120 2.44 6.39 -5.14
N LEU A 121 2.55 5.48 -4.17
CA LEU A 121 2.61 5.88 -2.76
C LEU A 121 3.87 6.68 -2.46
N PHE A 122 5.01 6.25 -3.01
CA PHE A 122 6.25 6.98 -2.80
C PHE A 122 6.16 8.39 -3.39
N LEU A 123 5.58 8.50 -4.59
CA LEU A 123 5.47 9.80 -5.24
C LEU A 123 4.53 10.73 -4.49
N VAL A 124 3.34 10.25 -4.18
CA VAL A 124 2.33 11.07 -3.51
C VAL A 124 2.81 11.45 -2.11
N ASP A 125 3.40 10.49 -1.40
CA ASP A 125 3.86 10.75 -0.04
C ASP A 125 4.98 11.78 -0.01
N GLU A 126 5.90 11.71 -0.97
CA GLU A 126 6.97 12.68 -1.05
C GLU A 126 6.43 14.08 -1.33
N ILE A 127 5.44 14.19 -2.20
CA ILE A 127 4.85 15.47 -2.55
C ILE A 127 4.08 16.05 -1.37
N MET A 128 3.34 15.22 -0.64
CA MET A 128 2.51 15.71 0.45
C MET A 128 3.27 15.92 1.76
N LYS A 129 4.49 15.40 1.84
CA LYS A 129 5.31 15.55 3.03
C LYS A 129 5.62 17.01 3.39
N PRO A 130 6.00 17.87 2.46
CA PRO A 130 6.21 19.28 2.79
C PRO A 130 4.94 19.96 3.29
N GLN A 131 3.79 19.55 2.77
CA GLN A 131 2.51 20.12 3.22
C GLN A 131 2.27 19.76 4.68
N ARG A 132 2.57 18.52 5.06
CA ARG A 132 2.45 18.12 6.46
C ARG A 132 3.42 18.90 7.34
N THR A 133 4.63 19.07 6.88
CA THR A 133 5.65 19.79 7.61
C THR A 133 5.24 21.25 7.84
N GLN A 134 4.70 21.89 6.82
CA GLN A 134 4.24 23.26 6.95
C GLN A 134 3.09 23.37 7.94
N ALA A 135 2.19 22.40 7.90
CA ALA A 135 1.06 22.42 8.80
C ALA A 135 1.48 22.33 10.25
N SER A 136 2.56 21.60 10.50
CA SER A 136 2.97 21.44 11.88
C SER A 136 4.06 22.41 12.28
N GLY A 137 4.98 22.63 11.47
CA GLY A 137 6.07 23.40 11.90
C GLY A 137 6.01 24.79 11.50
N ALA A 138 5.35 24.98 10.78
CA ALA A 138 5.22 26.15 10.35
C ALA A 138 6.10 27.11 10.13
N ILE A 139 6.67 27.28 10.13
CA ILE A 139 7.24 28.21 9.85
C ILE A 139 8.30 28.71 10.06
N THR A 140 8.82 28.25 10.15
CA THR A 140 10.05 28.51 10.30
C THR A 140 10.57 29.31 9.26
N ALA A 141 10.32 29.62 8.51
CA ALA A 141 11.05 30.22 7.50
C ALA A 141 11.77 31.32 7.60
#